data_9abb19b5fc96174232146ace1f6d255a
#
_entry.id   9abb19b5fc96174232146ace1f6d255a
#
_cell.length_a   1.000
_cell.length_b   1.000
_cell.length_c   1.000
_cell.angle_alpha   90.00
_cell.angle_beta   90.00
_cell.angle_gamma   90.00
#
_symmetry.space_group_name_H-M   'P 1'
#
loop_
_entity.id
_entity.type
_entity.pdbx_description
1 polymer ?
#
loop_
_entity_poly.entity_id
_entity_poly.type
_entity_poly.pdbx_seq_one_letter_code
_entity_poly.pdbx_strand_id
1 'polypeptide(L)'
;MSTKPVRLYFLCIQNRCRSQIAEAYARYYGGEQVIAESAGLETGDIHPYTIEVMKEVGIDISTRISKSIDMQTFMQSNVIVKLCEQLNEKCPVVPFAIKNVQWDIADPLTHEGRLEDVRSARDEIRLKIIELLRELNIPHRINQ
;
A
#
# COMPACT_ATOMS: atom_id res chain seq x y z
N MET A 1 -19.46 -6.38 20.52
CA MET A 1 -19.07 -7.45 19.61
C MET A 1 -17.89 -7.01 18.75
N SER A 2 -16.80 -7.74 18.83
CA SER A 2 -15.62 -7.38 18.05
C SER A 2 -15.73 -7.94 16.65
N THR A 3 -15.50 -7.12 15.66
CA THR A 3 -15.40 -7.56 14.28
C THR A 3 -13.94 -7.88 13.97
N LYS A 4 -13.72 -8.85 13.12
CA LYS A 4 -12.35 -9.17 12.69
C LYS A 4 -11.81 -8.03 11.84
N PRO A 5 -10.53 -7.66 12.01
CA PRO A 5 -9.92 -6.65 11.14
C PRO A 5 -9.94 -7.10 9.68
N VAL A 6 -10.06 -6.13 8.79
CA VAL A 6 -9.98 -6.39 7.35
C VAL A 6 -8.52 -6.48 6.95
N ARG A 7 -8.15 -7.53 6.24
CA ARG A 7 -6.77 -7.76 5.81
C ARG A 7 -6.57 -7.18 4.42
N LEU A 8 -5.69 -6.18 4.34
CA LEU A 8 -5.36 -5.46 3.11
C LEU A 8 -3.92 -5.78 2.72
N TYR A 9 -3.72 -6.17 1.47
CA TYR A 9 -2.38 -6.47 0.96
C TYR A 9 -2.09 -5.60 -0.25
N PHE A 10 -1.08 -4.73 -0.11
CA PHE A 10 -0.71 -3.76 -1.14
C PHE A 10 0.52 -4.26 -1.89
N LEU A 11 0.42 -4.36 -3.21
CA LEU A 11 1.47 -4.95 -4.03
C LEU A 11 2.00 -3.96 -5.05
N CYS A 12 3.30 -3.94 -5.23
CA CYS A 12 3.95 -3.24 -6.32
C CYS A 12 5.17 -4.05 -6.78
N ILE A 13 6.04 -3.47 -7.63
CA ILE A 13 7.15 -4.26 -8.20
C ILE A 13 8.21 -4.55 -7.14
N GLN A 14 8.74 -3.54 -6.46
CA GLN A 14 9.87 -3.71 -5.55
C GLN A 14 9.58 -3.44 -4.08
N ASN A 15 8.34 -3.06 -3.76
CA ASN A 15 7.94 -2.74 -2.38
C ASN A 15 8.85 -1.65 -1.77
N ARG A 16 9.25 -0.67 -2.57
CA ARG A 16 10.18 0.39 -2.17
C ARG A 16 9.50 1.73 -1.95
N CYS A 17 8.36 1.97 -2.57
CA CYS A 17 7.71 3.28 -2.54
C CYS A 17 6.19 3.15 -2.45
N ARG A 18 5.51 2.91 -3.58
CA ARG A 18 4.04 2.98 -3.65
C ARG A 18 3.33 2.10 -2.64
N SER A 19 3.69 0.82 -2.57
CA SER A 19 3.03 -0.10 -1.65
C SER A 19 3.37 0.18 -0.20
N GLN A 20 4.57 0.68 0.09
CA GLN A 20 4.94 1.08 1.45
C GLN A 20 4.13 2.28 1.91
N ILE A 21 3.91 3.25 1.03
CA ILE A 21 3.08 4.41 1.32
C ILE A 21 1.64 3.97 1.61
N ALA A 22 1.10 3.09 0.75
CA ALA A 22 -0.27 2.59 0.92
C ALA A 22 -0.44 1.86 2.25
N GLU A 23 0.49 0.97 2.57
CA GLU A 23 0.45 0.24 3.85
C GLU A 23 0.47 1.22 5.03
N ALA A 24 1.37 2.20 4.99
CA ALA A 24 1.51 3.17 6.07
C ALA A 24 0.23 3.97 6.29
N TYR A 25 -0.38 4.45 5.22
CA TYR A 25 -1.63 5.19 5.33
C TYR A 25 -2.80 4.31 5.78
N ALA A 26 -2.86 3.07 5.29
CA ALA A 26 -3.92 2.15 5.72
C ALA A 26 -3.84 1.88 7.22
N ARG A 27 -2.63 1.69 7.74
CA ARG A 27 -2.43 1.51 9.18
C ARG A 27 -2.77 2.78 9.95
N TYR A 28 -2.37 3.92 9.43
CA TYR A 28 -2.61 5.20 10.12
C TYR A 28 -4.10 5.51 10.21
N TYR A 29 -4.82 5.40 9.09
CA TYR A 29 -6.24 5.74 9.06
C TYR A 29 -7.14 4.64 9.57
N GLY A 30 -6.80 3.38 9.30
CA GLY A 30 -7.62 2.24 9.70
C GLY A 30 -7.40 1.76 11.13
N GLY A 31 -6.20 1.99 11.66
CA GLY A 31 -5.86 1.58 13.03
C GLY A 31 -6.12 0.11 13.27
N GLU A 32 -6.82 -0.19 14.34
CA GLU A 32 -7.14 -1.57 14.73
C GLU A 32 -8.16 -2.25 13.81
N GLN A 33 -8.80 -1.49 12.94
CA GLN A 33 -9.83 -2.04 12.06
C GLN A 33 -9.24 -2.76 10.84
N VAL A 34 -7.93 -2.61 10.61
CA VAL A 34 -7.27 -3.23 9.46
C VAL A 34 -5.98 -3.93 9.89
N ILE A 35 -5.62 -4.96 9.13
CA ILE A 35 -4.27 -5.54 9.16
C ILE A 35 -3.72 -5.27 7.77
N ALA A 36 -2.83 -4.30 7.65
CA ALA A 36 -2.29 -3.87 6.36
C ALA A 36 -0.86 -4.36 6.22
N GLU A 37 -0.58 -4.98 5.09
CA GLU A 37 0.74 -5.46 4.72
C GLU A 37 1.05 -5.01 3.29
N SER A 38 2.31 -5.05 2.92
CA SER A 38 2.72 -4.75 1.55
C SER A 38 3.84 -5.67 1.12
N ALA A 39 4.00 -5.83 -0.19
CA ALA A 39 5.04 -6.68 -0.75
C ALA A 39 5.29 -6.30 -2.21
N GLY A 40 6.35 -6.87 -2.78
CA GLY A 40 6.68 -6.68 -4.18
C GLY A 40 7.04 -8.00 -4.84
N LEU A 41 7.12 -7.99 -6.16
CA LEU A 41 7.61 -9.14 -6.91
C LEU A 41 9.09 -9.36 -6.65
N GLU A 42 9.81 -8.28 -6.40
CA GLU A 42 11.21 -8.26 -6.05
C GLU A 42 11.37 -7.47 -4.76
N THR A 43 12.54 -7.56 -4.15
CA THR A 43 12.84 -6.75 -2.98
C THR A 43 13.94 -5.73 -3.32
N GLY A 44 13.94 -4.64 -2.57
CA GLY A 44 14.99 -3.63 -2.65
C GLY A 44 14.89 -2.79 -1.38
N ASP A 45 15.82 -1.88 -1.20
CA ASP A 45 15.74 -1.00 -0.04
C ASP A 45 14.61 0.02 -0.23
N ILE A 46 13.93 0.38 0.85
CA ILE A 46 12.95 1.46 0.80
C ILE A 46 13.68 2.72 0.40
N HIS A 47 13.15 3.39 -0.64
CA HIS A 47 13.83 4.57 -1.18
C HIS A 47 13.85 5.70 -0.14
N PRO A 48 14.98 6.40 0.01
CA PRO A 48 15.08 7.50 0.98
C PRO A 48 14.00 8.57 0.81
N TYR A 49 13.59 8.87 -0.42
CA TYR A 49 12.53 9.85 -0.67
C TYR A 49 11.20 9.38 -0.10
N THR A 50 10.93 8.07 -0.15
CA THR A 50 9.71 7.51 0.44
C THR A 50 9.67 7.78 1.94
N ILE A 51 10.80 7.54 2.62
CA ILE A 51 10.91 7.80 4.05
C ILE A 51 10.71 9.28 4.35
N GLU A 52 11.32 10.14 3.54
CA GLU A 52 11.25 11.59 3.73
C GLU A 52 9.83 12.13 3.56
N VAL A 53 9.14 11.75 2.48
CA VAL A 53 7.80 12.28 2.24
C VAL A 53 6.79 11.78 3.27
N MET A 54 6.97 10.58 3.80
CA MET A 54 6.10 10.08 4.85
C MET A 54 6.38 10.79 6.18
N LYS A 55 7.64 11.11 6.44
CA LYS A 55 7.99 11.88 7.62
C LYS A 55 7.33 13.27 7.58
N GLU A 56 7.22 13.87 6.40
CA GLU A 56 6.55 15.18 6.25
C GLU A 56 5.11 15.16 6.77
N VAL A 57 4.46 14.02 6.71
CA VAL A 57 3.06 13.88 7.17
C VAL A 57 2.98 13.17 8.53
N GLY A 58 4.11 13.05 9.22
CA GLY A 58 4.16 12.52 10.58
C GLY A 58 4.17 11.02 10.69
N ILE A 59 4.49 10.31 9.62
CA ILE A 59 4.53 8.84 9.62
C ILE A 59 5.97 8.39 9.39
N ASP A 60 6.54 7.69 10.37
CA ASP A 60 7.91 7.18 10.29
C ASP A 60 7.91 5.75 9.78
N ILE A 61 8.50 5.55 8.60
CA ILE A 61 8.65 4.21 8.03
C ILE A 61 10.12 3.81 7.91
N SER A 62 11.01 4.50 8.61
CA SER A 62 12.45 4.28 8.49
C SER A 62 12.91 2.88 8.92
N THR A 63 12.11 2.19 9.75
CA THR A 63 12.44 0.83 10.20
C THR A 63 11.77 -0.26 9.37
N ARG A 64 11.00 0.11 8.35
CA ARG A 64 10.33 -0.86 7.50
C ARG A 64 11.30 -1.51 6.53
N ILE A 65 10.94 -2.71 6.08
CA ILE A 65 11.74 -3.43 5.10
C ILE A 65 10.88 -3.78 3.89
N SER A 66 11.54 -3.90 2.74
CA SER A 66 10.91 -4.40 1.52
C SER A 66 10.78 -5.92 1.62
N LYS A 67 9.63 -6.45 1.18
CA LYS A 67 9.32 -7.88 1.30
C LYS A 67 8.80 -8.42 -0.02
N SER A 68 9.11 -9.69 -0.29
CA SER A 68 8.52 -10.42 -1.40
C SER A 68 7.09 -10.85 -1.05
N ILE A 69 6.29 -11.14 -2.06
CA ILE A 69 4.93 -11.62 -1.85
C ILE A 69 4.99 -12.95 -1.09
N ASP A 70 4.29 -12.99 0.04
CA ASP A 70 4.10 -14.22 0.82
C ASP A 70 2.75 -14.81 0.48
N MET A 71 2.73 -16.05 -0.01
CA MET A 71 1.51 -16.66 -0.48
C MET A 71 0.50 -16.92 0.63
N GLN A 72 0.97 -17.18 1.85
CA GLN A 72 0.05 -17.33 2.97
C GLN A 72 -0.68 -16.03 3.26
N THR A 73 0.05 -14.92 3.33
CA THR A 73 -0.55 -13.59 3.51
C THR A 73 -1.49 -13.27 2.36
N PHE A 74 -1.06 -13.58 1.11
CA PHE A 74 -1.86 -13.35 -0.08
C PHE A 74 -3.21 -14.06 0.01
N MET A 75 -3.19 -15.33 0.36
CA MET A 75 -4.41 -16.15 0.42
C MET A 75 -5.31 -15.82 1.61
N GLN A 76 -4.76 -15.22 2.66
CA GLN A 76 -5.54 -14.79 3.83
C GLN A 76 -6.09 -13.37 3.70
N SER A 77 -5.75 -12.67 2.63
CA SER A 77 -6.18 -11.29 2.44
C SER A 77 -7.67 -11.21 2.13
N ASN A 78 -8.32 -10.17 2.62
CA ASN A 78 -9.68 -9.83 2.22
C ASN A 78 -9.69 -8.98 0.96
N VAL A 79 -8.68 -8.13 0.80
CA VAL A 79 -8.53 -7.22 -0.33
C VAL A 79 -7.07 -7.23 -0.76
N ILE A 80 -6.85 -7.42 -2.05
CA ILE A 80 -5.53 -7.28 -2.64
C ILE A 80 -5.57 -6.05 -3.53
N VAL A 81 -4.66 -5.11 -3.29
CA VAL A 81 -4.57 -3.86 -4.04
C VAL A 81 -3.27 -3.85 -4.82
N LYS A 82 -3.37 -3.82 -6.14
CA LYS A 82 -2.21 -3.73 -7.03
C LYS A 82 -2.01 -2.27 -7.40
N LEU A 83 -0.81 -1.77 -7.17
CA LEU A 83 -0.50 -0.35 -7.37
C LEU A 83 0.20 -0.07 -8.68
N CYS A 84 0.36 -1.07 -9.53
CA CYS A 84 0.91 -0.87 -10.86
C CYS A 84 0.37 -1.92 -11.82
N GLU A 85 0.24 -1.52 -13.07
CA GLU A 85 -0.33 -2.36 -14.11
C GLU A 85 0.52 -3.59 -14.43
N GLN A 86 1.84 -3.47 -14.29
CA GLN A 86 2.77 -4.55 -14.59
C GLN A 86 2.55 -5.79 -13.72
N LEU A 87 1.88 -5.64 -12.58
CA LEU A 87 1.57 -6.78 -11.72
C LEU A 87 0.57 -7.74 -12.33
N ASN A 88 -0.24 -7.29 -13.29
CA ASN A 88 -1.28 -8.14 -13.85
C ASN A 88 -0.74 -9.39 -14.55
N GLU A 89 0.46 -9.32 -15.11
CA GLU A 89 1.07 -10.43 -15.81
C GLU A 89 1.90 -11.36 -14.91
N LYS A 90 2.44 -10.82 -13.82
CA LYS A 90 3.42 -11.54 -12.99
C LYS A 90 2.92 -11.87 -11.59
N CYS A 91 1.83 -11.27 -11.18
CA CYS A 91 1.25 -11.51 -9.86
C CYS A 91 0.51 -12.84 -9.85
N PRO A 92 0.51 -13.57 -8.73
CA PRO A 92 -0.36 -14.75 -8.60
C PRO A 92 -1.82 -14.39 -8.88
N VAL A 93 -2.57 -15.35 -9.38
CA VAL A 93 -4.00 -15.14 -9.67
C VAL A 93 -4.73 -14.89 -8.36
N VAL A 94 -5.51 -13.80 -8.30
CA VAL A 94 -6.28 -13.48 -7.11
C VAL A 94 -7.53 -14.37 -7.09
N PRO A 95 -7.74 -15.16 -6.01
CA PRO A 95 -8.93 -15.99 -5.90
C PRO A 95 -10.21 -15.16 -5.96
N PHE A 96 -11.27 -15.74 -6.48
CA PHE A 96 -12.55 -15.06 -6.65
C PHE A 96 -13.10 -14.48 -5.34
N ALA A 97 -12.86 -15.17 -4.22
CA ALA A 97 -13.36 -14.74 -2.91
C ALA A 97 -12.65 -13.49 -2.36
N ILE A 98 -11.51 -13.13 -2.93
CA ILE A 98 -10.73 -11.98 -2.48
C ILE A 98 -11.04 -10.80 -3.39
N LYS A 99 -11.34 -9.63 -2.80
CA LYS A 99 -11.55 -8.42 -3.58
C LYS A 99 -10.23 -7.99 -4.23
N ASN A 100 -10.25 -7.85 -5.55
CA ASN A 100 -9.07 -7.49 -6.34
C ASN A 100 -9.23 -6.03 -6.80
N VAL A 101 -8.34 -5.16 -6.35
CA VAL A 101 -8.39 -3.73 -6.65
C VAL A 101 -7.14 -3.35 -7.43
N GLN A 102 -7.31 -2.57 -8.47
CA GLN A 102 -6.22 -2.07 -9.30
C GLN A 102 -6.17 -0.55 -9.22
N TRP A 103 -5.03 -0.01 -8.77
CA TRP A 103 -4.77 1.43 -8.81
C TRP A 103 -3.60 1.66 -9.75
N ASP A 104 -3.79 2.45 -10.76
CA ASP A 104 -2.73 2.75 -11.73
C ASP A 104 -1.98 3.99 -11.27
N ILE A 105 -1.05 3.79 -10.33
CA ILE A 105 -0.21 4.86 -9.80
C ILE A 105 1.12 4.82 -10.55
N ALA A 106 1.43 5.91 -11.25
CA ALA A 106 2.72 6.00 -11.95
C ALA A 106 3.86 5.85 -10.96
N ASP A 107 4.92 5.16 -11.38
CA ASP A 107 6.10 4.98 -10.53
C ASP A 107 6.83 6.32 -10.41
N PRO A 108 6.86 6.92 -9.22
CA PRO A 108 7.48 8.23 -9.05
C PRO A 108 9.01 8.20 -9.06
N LEU A 109 9.59 7.01 -9.11
CA LEU A 109 11.04 6.84 -9.09
C LEU A 109 11.64 6.57 -10.47
N THR A 110 10.80 6.52 -11.53
CA THR A 110 11.31 6.38 -12.89
C THR A 110 11.84 7.72 -13.40
N HIS A 111 12.72 7.68 -14.39
CA HIS A 111 13.23 8.88 -15.05
C HIS A 111 13.78 9.91 -14.08
N GLU A 112 14.76 9.52 -13.29
CA GLU A 112 15.41 10.43 -12.32
C GLU A 112 14.41 10.97 -11.29
N GLY A 113 13.57 10.11 -10.76
CA GLY A 113 12.50 10.49 -9.84
C GLY A 113 12.89 11.60 -8.86
N ARG A 114 12.05 12.63 -8.81
CA ARG A 114 12.26 13.77 -7.92
C ARG A 114 11.44 13.61 -6.66
N LEU A 115 11.89 14.28 -5.59
CA LEU A 115 11.18 14.26 -4.32
C LEU A 115 9.72 14.69 -4.51
N GLU A 116 9.48 15.70 -5.37
CA GLU A 116 8.13 16.18 -5.64
C GLU A 116 7.24 15.11 -6.29
N ASP A 117 7.81 14.25 -7.13
CA ASP A 117 7.06 13.18 -7.76
C ASP A 117 6.62 12.15 -6.73
N VAL A 118 7.49 11.85 -5.78
CA VAL A 118 7.15 10.94 -4.68
C VAL A 118 6.10 11.56 -3.76
N ARG A 119 6.21 12.87 -3.53
CA ARG A 119 5.24 13.60 -2.72
C ARG A 119 3.85 13.58 -3.38
N SER A 120 3.80 13.77 -4.70
CA SER A 120 2.53 13.70 -5.45
C SER A 120 1.92 12.31 -5.41
N ALA A 121 2.75 11.28 -5.55
CA ALA A 121 2.27 9.90 -5.44
C ALA A 121 1.73 9.62 -4.04
N ARG A 122 2.43 10.11 -3.00
CA ARG A 122 1.97 9.98 -1.63
C ARG A 122 0.56 10.55 -1.46
N ASP A 123 0.34 11.75 -1.98
CA ASP A 123 -0.95 12.44 -1.81
C ASP A 123 -2.06 11.73 -2.59
N GLU A 124 -1.75 11.23 -3.77
CA GLU A 124 -2.71 10.44 -4.56
C GLU A 124 -3.08 9.15 -3.83
N ILE A 125 -2.10 8.44 -3.30
CA ILE A 125 -2.32 7.18 -2.57
C ILE A 125 -3.15 7.45 -1.31
N ARG A 126 -2.88 8.54 -0.62
CA ARG A 126 -3.66 8.92 0.56
C ARG A 126 -5.16 8.98 0.25
N LEU A 127 -5.52 9.68 -0.82
CA LEU A 127 -6.93 9.81 -1.21
C LEU A 127 -7.53 8.46 -1.58
N LYS A 128 -6.79 7.61 -2.25
CA LYS A 128 -7.26 6.28 -2.62
C LYS A 128 -7.45 5.37 -1.40
N ILE A 129 -6.58 5.48 -0.41
CA ILE A 129 -6.73 4.74 0.84
C ILE A 129 -8.01 5.17 1.56
N ILE A 130 -8.24 6.48 1.69
CA ILE A 130 -9.43 6.99 2.37
C ILE A 130 -10.69 6.49 1.65
N GLU A 131 -10.70 6.56 0.33
CA GLU A 131 -11.81 6.07 -0.48
C GLU A 131 -12.03 4.56 -0.29
N LEU A 132 -10.95 3.78 -0.27
CA LEU A 132 -11.05 2.33 -0.05
C LEU A 132 -11.65 2.00 1.31
N LEU A 133 -11.18 2.67 2.36
CA LEU A 133 -11.71 2.44 3.70
C LEU A 133 -13.19 2.80 3.78
N ARG A 134 -13.58 3.86 3.09
CA ARG A 134 -14.99 4.26 3.02
C ARG A 134 -15.83 3.22 2.30
N GLU A 135 -15.35 2.71 1.16
CA GLU A 135 -16.06 1.67 0.41
C GLU A 135 -16.21 0.38 1.21
N LEU A 136 -15.24 0.07 2.06
CA LEU A 136 -15.26 -1.13 2.89
C LEU A 136 -16.02 -0.90 4.21
N ASN A 137 -16.57 0.30 4.40
CA ASN A 137 -17.28 0.69 5.63
C ASN A 137 -16.39 0.55 6.86
N ILE A 138 -15.11 0.86 6.73
CA ILE A 138 -14.17 0.80 7.84
C ILE A 138 -14.11 2.17 8.51
N PRO A 139 -14.38 2.26 9.83
CA PRO A 139 -14.16 3.52 10.54
C PRO A 139 -12.70 3.96 10.43
N HIS A 140 -12.48 5.24 10.16
CA HIS A 140 -11.12 5.73 9.95
C HIS A 140 -11.01 7.19 10.36
N ARG A 141 -9.76 7.61 10.58
CA ARG A 141 -9.45 9.01 10.89
C ARG A 141 -9.55 9.83 9.61
N ILE A 142 -10.22 10.95 9.66
CA ILE A 142 -10.41 11.78 8.47
C ILE A 142 -9.61 13.07 8.53
N ASN A 143 -9.39 13.61 9.70
CA ASN A 143 -8.86 14.97 9.90
C ASN A 143 -7.44 14.98 10.45
N GLN A 144 -6.59 14.15 9.90
CA GLN A 144 -5.21 14.05 10.42
C GLN A 144 -4.16 14.43 9.40
#